data_c2ed98f1ca04211b519b173e275177c1
#
_entry.id   c2ed98f1ca04211b519b173e275177c1
#
_cell.length_a   1.000
_cell.length_b   1.000
_cell.length_c   1.000
_cell.angle_alpha   90.00
_cell.angle_beta   90.00
_cell.angle_gamma   90.00
#
_symmetry.space_group_name_H-M   'P 1'
#
loop_
_entity.id
_entity.type
_entity.pdbx_description
1 polymer ?
#
loop_
_entity_poly.entity_id
_entity_poly.type
_entity_poly.pdbx_seq_one_letter_code
_entity_poly.pdbx_strand_id
1 'polypeptide(L)'
;MRIIITIIFLITLFINPLSAQEEEEVNVVGFRFLDYGNDLPEDILKAKSIVLVSVPPVSKTSSERGDWKAFSSEAHEYFKKIGVDPVAYVYFDDVFANPDATKAYTDQFMKREIKYIIIISKVFLKIKNKESLRYVILITPFSQDEVLIKNGQKAYKDQDKDLDKLMKKIYGVTVRKDYVKTNNLIIDNPEYLPAIGIIKGRRNQSFPVDLRVDKLAVPKFEETKIPENRPGGILNNRIAKEIEKANGQVERQNFEIDRLFQNYKWKYELVSPDIEDKELYRNGFLYKLIRVSSTGKKVKEFLGYELNDIEEDYITTIQKPDGSITLRAIPVNAPVHKFYIKSMARDEVYIGESWDADETWQDALKNHLTNLIDKLERR
;
A
#
# COMPACT_ATOMS: atom_id res chain seq x y z
N MET A 1 26.11 -5.29 10.16
CA MET A 1 24.82 -4.90 10.73
C MET A 1 24.11 -4.09 9.65
N ARG A 2 23.35 -4.74 8.78
CA ARG A 2 22.64 -4.10 7.67
C ARG A 2 21.27 -3.71 8.20
N ILE A 3 21.00 -2.40 8.22
CA ILE A 3 19.71 -1.86 8.62
C ILE A 3 18.78 -2.06 7.44
N ILE A 4 17.87 -3.03 7.54
CA ILE A 4 16.76 -3.22 6.61
C ILE A 4 15.71 -2.19 7.03
N ILE A 5 15.67 -1.08 6.31
CA ILE A 5 14.62 -0.07 6.48
C ILE A 5 13.45 -0.52 5.61
N THR A 6 12.51 -1.22 6.22
CA THR A 6 11.26 -1.62 5.58
C THR A 6 10.30 -0.42 5.59
N ILE A 7 10.18 0.26 4.44
CA ILE A 7 9.28 1.40 4.26
C ILE A 7 7.88 0.89 3.92
N ILE A 8 7.03 0.74 4.92
CA ILE A 8 5.67 0.21 4.73
C ILE A 8 4.58 1.15 5.22
N PHE A 9 4.82 2.44 5.36
CA PHE A 9 3.78 3.21 6.01
C PHE A 9 3.48 4.58 5.40
N LEU A 10 2.72 4.59 4.31
CA LEU A 10 2.10 5.84 3.84
C LEU A 10 0.71 5.67 3.19
N ILE A 11 0.08 4.50 3.33
CA ILE A 11 -1.19 4.20 2.65
C ILE A 11 -2.42 4.60 3.48
N THR A 12 -2.30 4.80 4.80
CA THR A 12 -3.44 5.09 5.68
C THR A 12 -3.97 6.53 5.62
N LEU A 13 -3.38 7.40 4.81
CA LEU A 13 -3.84 8.80 4.68
C LEU A 13 -4.99 9.02 3.69
N PHE A 14 -5.47 7.96 3.02
CA PHE A 14 -6.52 8.10 2.01
C PHE A 14 -7.94 7.73 2.49
N ILE A 15 -8.13 7.29 3.72
CA ILE A 15 -9.43 6.81 4.18
C ILE A 15 -9.86 7.55 5.46
N ASN A 16 -10.18 8.84 5.33
CA ASN A 16 -11.09 9.51 6.25
C ASN A 16 -11.86 10.62 5.53
N PRO A 17 -13.15 10.41 5.20
CA PRO A 17 -13.97 11.44 4.61
C PRO A 17 -14.58 12.43 5.62
N LEU A 18 -14.27 12.37 6.92
CA LEU A 18 -14.88 13.27 7.90
C LEU A 18 -13.89 13.69 8.99
N SER A 19 -13.26 14.82 8.83
CA SER A 19 -13.25 15.94 9.78
C SER A 19 -12.25 17.05 9.39
N ALA A 20 -12.81 18.24 9.31
CA ALA A 20 -12.30 19.56 9.61
C ALA A 20 -11.02 20.08 8.91
N GLN A 21 -11.29 20.96 7.97
CA GLN A 21 -10.70 22.30 7.82
C GLN A 21 -9.27 22.49 8.36
N GLU A 22 -8.31 22.40 7.42
CA GLU A 22 -7.18 23.33 7.33
C GLU A 22 -6.62 23.24 5.92
N GLU A 23 -6.19 24.39 5.37
CA GLU A 23 -5.69 24.55 4.01
C GLU A 23 -4.47 23.64 3.77
N GLU A 24 -4.70 22.40 3.33
CA GLU A 24 -3.66 21.53 2.83
C GLU A 24 -3.38 21.90 1.37
N GLU A 25 -2.39 22.73 1.12
CA GLU A 25 -1.65 22.67 -0.12
C GLU A 25 -1.01 21.28 -0.22
N VAL A 26 -1.69 20.45 -0.79
CA VAL A 26 -1.52 19.30 -1.60
C VAL A 26 -0.09 18.75 -1.71
N ASN A 27 0.31 17.95 -0.73
CA ASN A 27 1.28 16.88 -0.96
C ASN A 27 0.56 15.60 -1.36
N VAL A 28 0.02 15.63 -2.56
CA VAL A 28 -0.72 14.52 -3.11
C VAL A 28 0.20 13.58 -3.84
N VAL A 29 0.05 12.33 -3.48
CA VAL A 29 0.73 11.22 -4.14
C VAL A 29 2.23 11.47 -4.28
N GLY A 30 2.91 11.31 -3.20
CA GLY A 30 4.36 11.36 -3.19
C GLY A 30 4.87 10.82 -1.86
N PHE A 31 5.93 10.08 -1.95
CA PHE A 31 6.63 9.67 -0.76
C PHE A 31 7.32 10.90 -0.17
N ARG A 32 6.95 11.33 1.03
CA ARG A 32 7.50 12.52 1.71
C ARG A 32 9.01 12.49 1.91
N PHE A 33 9.59 11.30 1.79
CA PHE A 33 11.01 11.05 1.94
C PHE A 33 11.83 11.18 0.63
N LEU A 34 11.18 11.44 -0.53
CA LEU A 34 11.88 11.61 -1.79
C LEU A 34 12.42 13.03 -1.96
N ASP A 35 13.54 13.14 -2.67
CA ASP A 35 14.12 14.41 -3.12
C ASP A 35 13.54 14.77 -4.50
N TYR A 36 12.55 15.65 -4.51
CA TYR A 36 11.84 16.02 -5.72
C TYR A 36 12.59 17.06 -6.55
N GLY A 37 12.82 16.74 -7.81
CA GLY A 37 13.38 17.61 -8.82
C GLY A 37 12.50 17.72 -10.07
N ASN A 38 12.87 18.65 -10.94
CA ASN A 38 12.21 18.88 -12.23
C ASN A 38 12.89 18.13 -13.39
N ASP A 39 13.93 17.36 -13.11
CA ASP A 39 14.72 16.66 -14.12
C ASP A 39 14.28 15.22 -14.27
N LEU A 40 13.86 14.87 -15.50
CA LEU A 40 13.63 13.47 -15.87
C LEU A 40 14.96 12.72 -15.89
N PRO A 41 14.99 11.44 -15.51
CA PRO A 41 16.17 10.60 -15.70
C PRO A 41 16.58 10.55 -17.18
N GLU A 42 17.88 10.77 -17.47
CA GLU A 42 18.40 10.90 -18.84
C GLU A 42 18.21 9.64 -19.69
N ASP A 43 18.17 8.47 -19.06
CA ASP A 43 18.02 7.19 -19.73
C ASP A 43 16.62 6.58 -19.64
N ILE A 44 15.61 7.36 -19.26
CA ILE A 44 14.21 6.88 -19.16
C ILE A 44 13.69 6.31 -20.50
N LEU A 45 14.19 6.80 -21.62
CA LEU A 45 13.84 6.32 -22.98
C LEU A 45 14.70 5.12 -23.44
N LYS A 46 15.58 4.59 -22.57
CA LYS A 46 16.44 3.42 -22.82
C LYS A 46 16.18 2.27 -21.85
N ALA A 47 15.46 2.54 -20.79
CA ALA A 47 15.30 1.65 -19.67
C ALA A 47 13.88 1.11 -19.55
N LYS A 48 13.76 -0.07 -18.95
CA LYS A 48 12.49 -0.69 -18.60
C LYS A 48 11.90 -0.03 -17.35
N SER A 49 10.61 0.23 -17.36
CA SER A 49 9.88 0.83 -16.25
C SER A 49 8.72 -0.05 -15.80
N ILE A 50 8.38 -0.01 -14.53
CA ILE A 50 7.10 -0.49 -13.99
C ILE A 50 6.21 0.69 -13.69
N VAL A 51 4.92 0.59 -14.00
CA VAL A 51 3.96 1.66 -13.75
C VAL A 51 3.03 1.25 -12.61
N LEU A 52 3.07 1.98 -11.51
CA LEU A 52 2.15 1.86 -10.40
C LEU A 52 1.01 2.86 -10.60
N VAL A 53 -0.21 2.36 -10.65
CA VAL A 53 -1.39 3.15 -11.00
C VAL A 53 -2.26 3.35 -9.78
N SER A 54 -2.68 4.59 -9.53
CA SER A 54 -3.63 4.92 -8.47
C SER A 54 -4.79 5.74 -9.03
N VAL A 55 -6.00 5.38 -8.63
CA VAL A 55 -7.24 6.04 -9.04
C VAL A 55 -8.10 6.38 -7.82
N PRO A 56 -8.88 7.46 -7.87
CA PRO A 56 -9.77 7.84 -6.79
C PRO A 56 -10.99 6.90 -6.74
N PRO A 57 -11.80 6.98 -5.67
CA PRO A 57 -13.12 6.36 -5.65
C PRO A 57 -13.98 6.80 -6.84
N VAL A 58 -14.89 5.93 -7.27
CA VAL A 58 -15.84 6.21 -8.37
C VAL A 58 -16.76 7.40 -8.09
N SER A 59 -17.05 7.66 -6.81
CA SER A 59 -17.82 8.80 -6.34
C SER A 59 -17.39 9.22 -4.93
N LYS A 60 -17.86 10.37 -4.47
CA LYS A 60 -17.57 10.88 -3.10
C LYS A 60 -18.20 10.05 -2.00
N THR A 61 -19.26 9.32 -2.32
CA THR A 61 -20.02 8.49 -1.38
C THR A 61 -19.68 7.01 -1.46
N SER A 62 -18.86 6.62 -2.42
CA SER A 62 -18.41 5.25 -2.62
C SER A 62 -16.95 5.10 -2.20
N SER A 63 -16.64 4.01 -1.52
CA SER A 63 -15.25 3.59 -1.28
C SER A 63 -14.68 2.81 -2.47
N GLU A 64 -15.53 2.36 -3.39
CA GLU A 64 -15.13 1.61 -4.57
C GLU A 64 -14.16 2.40 -5.45
N ARG A 65 -13.05 1.80 -5.82
CA ARG A 65 -12.03 2.42 -6.69
C ARG A 65 -12.47 2.42 -8.15
N GLY A 66 -12.11 3.49 -8.86
CA GLY A 66 -12.31 3.58 -10.30
C GLY A 66 -11.53 2.52 -11.09
N ASP A 67 -11.84 2.42 -12.37
CA ASP A 67 -11.15 1.48 -13.28
C ASP A 67 -9.71 1.94 -13.57
N TRP A 68 -8.77 1.39 -12.80
CA TRP A 68 -7.35 1.68 -12.95
C TRP A 68 -6.76 1.08 -14.23
N LYS A 69 -7.35 -0.01 -14.77
CA LYS A 69 -6.88 -0.62 -16.02
C LYS A 69 -7.23 0.23 -17.23
N ALA A 70 -8.44 0.80 -17.25
CA ALA A 70 -8.81 1.77 -18.28
C ALA A 70 -7.89 2.99 -18.25
N PHE A 71 -7.59 3.52 -17.05
CA PHE A 71 -6.63 4.63 -16.91
C PHE A 71 -5.20 4.24 -17.33
N SER A 72 -4.78 3.01 -17.03
CA SER A 72 -3.49 2.49 -17.50
C SER A 72 -3.40 2.44 -19.01
N SER A 73 -4.47 1.97 -19.68
CA SER A 73 -4.51 1.88 -21.14
C SER A 73 -4.43 3.26 -21.79
N GLU A 74 -5.13 4.26 -21.23
CA GLU A 74 -5.02 5.65 -21.68
C GLU A 74 -3.58 6.19 -21.53
N ALA A 75 -2.95 5.97 -20.38
CA ALA A 75 -1.58 6.41 -20.12
C ALA A 75 -0.54 5.69 -20.98
N HIS A 76 -0.78 4.42 -21.30
CA HIS A 76 0.10 3.59 -22.12
C HIS A 76 0.30 4.17 -23.53
N GLU A 77 -0.76 4.67 -24.16
CA GLU A 77 -0.69 5.31 -25.48
C GLU A 77 0.24 6.54 -25.48
N TYR A 78 0.29 7.27 -24.38
CA TYR A 78 1.23 8.39 -24.24
C TYR A 78 2.65 7.91 -24.02
N PHE A 79 2.88 6.91 -23.16
CA PHE A 79 4.21 6.35 -22.92
C PHE A 79 4.83 5.81 -24.21
N LYS A 80 4.06 5.09 -25.03
CA LYS A 80 4.50 4.63 -26.36
C LYS A 80 4.96 5.80 -27.24
N LYS A 81 4.16 6.86 -27.34
CA LYS A 81 4.49 8.06 -28.15
C LYS A 81 5.76 8.73 -27.66
N ILE A 82 5.96 8.84 -26.34
CA ILE A 82 7.15 9.42 -25.73
C ILE A 82 8.38 8.52 -25.95
N GLY A 83 8.20 7.20 -25.94
CA GLY A 83 9.27 6.20 -26.03
C GLY A 83 9.70 5.66 -24.67
N VAL A 84 8.91 5.88 -23.62
CA VAL A 84 9.06 5.20 -22.34
C VAL A 84 8.56 3.77 -22.49
N ASP A 85 9.29 2.79 -21.95
CA ASP A 85 8.94 1.36 -21.98
C ASP A 85 8.29 0.92 -20.64
N PRO A 86 6.95 0.93 -20.54
CA PRO A 86 6.24 0.40 -19.39
C PRO A 86 6.08 -1.13 -19.55
N VAL A 87 7.00 -1.87 -19.00
CA VAL A 87 7.00 -3.35 -19.09
C VAL A 87 5.73 -3.98 -18.52
N ALA A 88 5.19 -3.39 -17.44
CA ALA A 88 3.89 -3.80 -16.90
C ALA A 88 3.29 -2.71 -16.00
N TYR A 89 2.00 -2.90 -15.71
CA TYR A 89 1.19 -2.06 -14.84
C TYR A 89 0.72 -2.84 -13.62
N VAL A 90 0.73 -2.19 -12.46
CA VAL A 90 0.26 -2.74 -11.20
C VAL A 90 -0.58 -1.69 -10.46
N TYR A 91 -1.64 -2.12 -9.80
CA TYR A 91 -2.37 -1.22 -8.92
C TYR A 91 -1.50 -0.84 -7.72
N PHE A 92 -1.45 0.44 -7.41
CA PHE A 92 -0.54 0.97 -6.38
C PHE A 92 -0.73 0.30 -5.01
N ASP A 93 -1.97 0.17 -4.56
CA ASP A 93 -2.28 -0.39 -3.24
C ASP A 93 -1.88 -1.88 -3.15
N ASP A 94 -1.84 -2.61 -4.27
CA ASP A 94 -1.44 -4.03 -4.29
C ASP A 94 0.04 -4.20 -3.93
N VAL A 95 0.91 -3.31 -4.44
CA VAL A 95 2.35 -3.36 -4.15
C VAL A 95 2.64 -3.09 -2.69
N PHE A 96 1.84 -2.24 -2.06
CA PHE A 96 2.00 -1.83 -0.68
C PHE A 96 0.97 -2.48 0.28
N ALA A 97 0.35 -3.57 -0.14
CA ALA A 97 -0.67 -4.26 0.66
C ALA A 97 -0.13 -4.73 2.02
N ASN A 98 1.09 -5.23 2.07
CA ASN A 98 1.87 -5.55 3.27
C ASN A 98 3.35 -5.79 2.89
N PRO A 99 4.28 -6.01 3.85
CA PRO A 99 5.69 -6.28 3.56
C PRO A 99 5.93 -7.45 2.62
N ASP A 100 5.21 -8.54 2.82
CA ASP A 100 5.37 -9.75 1.99
C ASP A 100 4.94 -9.47 0.54
N ALA A 101 3.90 -8.66 0.33
CA ALA A 101 3.49 -8.20 -1.00
C ALA A 101 4.55 -7.31 -1.64
N THR A 102 5.02 -6.28 -0.93
CA THR A 102 6.08 -5.40 -1.43
C THR A 102 7.30 -6.19 -1.85
N LYS A 103 7.77 -7.14 -1.00
CA LYS A 103 8.91 -8.01 -1.32
C LYS A 103 8.65 -8.86 -2.56
N ALA A 104 7.47 -9.47 -2.66
CA ALA A 104 7.13 -10.34 -3.79
C ALA A 104 7.09 -9.55 -5.12
N TYR A 105 6.55 -8.33 -5.12
CA TYR A 105 6.59 -7.44 -6.28
C TYR A 105 8.01 -6.97 -6.60
N THR A 106 8.80 -6.59 -5.60
CA THR A 106 10.20 -6.19 -5.76
C THR A 106 11.02 -7.30 -6.42
N ASP A 107 10.85 -8.56 -5.98
CA ASP A 107 11.48 -9.73 -6.59
C ASP A 107 11.09 -9.91 -8.08
N GLN A 108 9.83 -9.63 -8.43
CA GLN A 108 9.37 -9.66 -9.83
C GLN A 108 9.97 -8.53 -10.65
N PHE A 109 10.09 -7.33 -10.09
CA PHE A 109 10.68 -6.18 -10.77
C PHE A 109 12.18 -6.39 -11.03
N MET A 110 12.90 -6.98 -10.07
CA MET A 110 14.31 -7.39 -10.26
C MET A 110 14.47 -8.41 -11.40
N LYS A 111 13.64 -9.45 -11.44
CA LYS A 111 13.67 -10.48 -12.50
C LYS A 111 13.39 -9.92 -13.89
N ARG A 112 12.59 -8.84 -13.98
CA ARG A 112 12.27 -8.15 -15.24
C ARG A 112 13.28 -7.06 -15.61
N GLU A 113 14.32 -6.87 -14.79
CA GLU A 113 15.35 -5.84 -14.99
C GLU A 113 14.77 -4.41 -15.02
N ILE A 114 13.77 -4.17 -14.19
CA ILE A 114 13.16 -2.84 -14.07
C ILE A 114 14.21 -1.86 -13.52
N LYS A 115 14.30 -0.69 -14.16
CA LYS A 115 15.21 0.38 -13.74
C LYS A 115 14.47 1.54 -13.10
N TYR A 116 13.24 1.82 -13.55
CA TYR A 116 12.45 2.94 -13.06
C TYR A 116 11.07 2.50 -12.57
N ILE A 117 10.64 3.16 -11.52
CA ILE A 117 9.25 3.12 -11.05
C ILE A 117 8.58 4.40 -11.51
N ILE A 118 7.50 4.27 -12.22
CA ILE A 118 6.60 5.36 -12.60
C ILE A 118 5.33 5.21 -11.77
N ILE A 119 4.98 6.23 -11.00
CA ILE A 119 3.69 6.27 -10.32
C ILE A 119 2.82 7.25 -11.06
N ILE A 120 1.70 6.79 -11.60
CA ILE A 120 0.70 7.66 -12.24
C ILE A 120 -0.60 7.61 -11.47
N SER A 121 -1.10 8.79 -11.13
CA SER A 121 -2.26 8.90 -10.27
C SER A 121 -3.29 9.86 -10.82
N LYS A 122 -4.55 9.48 -10.68
CA LYS A 122 -5.71 10.33 -10.88
C LYS A 122 -6.30 10.63 -9.52
N VAL A 123 -6.33 11.90 -9.09
CA VAL A 123 -6.68 12.27 -7.73
C VAL A 123 -7.53 13.54 -7.69
N PHE A 124 -8.37 13.66 -6.66
CA PHE A 124 -9.07 14.89 -6.35
C PHE A 124 -8.27 15.70 -5.33
N LEU A 125 -7.92 16.93 -5.69
CA LEU A 125 -7.19 17.84 -4.85
C LEU A 125 -8.04 19.03 -4.45
N LYS A 126 -7.98 19.40 -3.17
CA LYS A 126 -8.58 20.62 -2.68
C LYS A 126 -7.57 21.77 -2.79
N ILE A 127 -7.77 22.65 -3.77
CA ILE A 127 -6.93 23.84 -3.99
C ILE A 127 -7.79 25.08 -3.72
N LYS A 128 -7.40 25.93 -2.75
CA LYS A 128 -8.15 27.13 -2.37
C LYS A 128 -9.64 26.83 -2.17
N ASN A 129 -9.97 25.81 -1.37
CA ASN A 129 -11.32 25.34 -1.08
C ASN A 129 -12.15 24.83 -2.29
N LYS A 130 -11.54 24.69 -3.46
CA LYS A 130 -12.16 24.06 -4.63
C LYS A 130 -11.51 22.71 -4.91
N GLU A 131 -12.34 21.69 -4.98
CA GLU A 131 -11.90 20.36 -5.38
C GLU A 131 -11.66 20.32 -6.89
N SER A 132 -10.54 19.79 -7.29
CA SER A 132 -10.13 19.71 -8.70
C SER A 132 -9.47 18.36 -8.97
N LEU A 133 -9.93 17.69 -10.02
CA LEU A 133 -9.25 16.51 -10.52
C LEU A 133 -7.87 16.87 -11.04
N ARG A 134 -6.87 16.05 -10.67
CA ARG A 134 -5.48 16.17 -11.12
C ARG A 134 -4.93 14.83 -11.55
N TYR A 135 -4.08 14.89 -12.54
CA TYR A 135 -3.19 13.80 -12.93
C TYR A 135 -1.81 14.12 -12.40
N VAL A 136 -1.21 13.19 -11.70
CA VAL A 136 0.13 13.34 -11.10
C VAL A 136 1.01 12.22 -11.61
N ILE A 137 2.23 12.55 -12.02
CA ILE A 137 3.24 11.56 -12.36
C ILE A 137 4.47 11.76 -11.48
N LEU A 138 5.03 10.64 -11.03
CA LEU A 138 6.28 10.57 -10.31
C LEU A 138 7.14 9.50 -10.97
N ILE A 139 8.41 9.82 -11.23
CA ILE A 139 9.37 8.89 -11.82
C ILE A 139 10.61 8.88 -10.94
N THR A 140 10.98 7.69 -10.46
CA THR A 140 12.13 7.50 -9.58
C THR A 140 12.86 6.21 -9.96
N PRO A 141 14.20 6.10 -9.74
CA PRO A 141 14.87 4.83 -9.93
C PRO A 141 14.27 3.72 -9.07
N PHE A 142 14.27 2.50 -9.56
CA PHE A 142 14.04 1.33 -8.72
C PHE A 142 15.30 1.03 -7.92
N SER A 143 15.18 0.77 -6.63
CA SER A 143 16.34 0.59 -5.76
C SER A 143 17.20 -0.64 -6.08
N GLN A 144 16.62 -1.62 -6.80
CA GLN A 144 17.22 -2.95 -7.08
C GLN A 144 17.65 -3.69 -5.79
N ASP A 145 16.92 -3.49 -4.71
CA ASP A 145 17.15 -4.05 -3.39
C ASP A 145 15.80 -4.52 -2.81
N GLU A 146 15.77 -5.11 -1.63
CA GLU A 146 14.52 -5.50 -0.93
C GLU A 146 13.58 -4.33 -0.67
N VAL A 147 14.11 -3.11 -0.66
CA VAL A 147 13.36 -1.86 -0.52
C VAL A 147 13.02 -1.29 -1.89
N LEU A 148 11.74 -1.13 -2.18
CA LEU A 148 11.26 -0.66 -3.48
C LEU A 148 11.82 0.73 -3.85
N ILE A 149 11.81 1.68 -2.91
CA ILE A 149 12.26 3.07 -3.06
C ILE A 149 13.04 3.48 -1.81
N LYS A 150 14.25 4.02 -1.96
CA LYS A 150 15.11 4.43 -0.84
C LYS A 150 14.77 5.84 -0.35
N ASN A 151 14.99 6.07 0.95
CA ASN A 151 14.84 7.39 1.54
C ASN A 151 15.86 8.39 0.94
N GLY A 152 15.41 9.61 0.62
CA GLY A 152 16.24 10.65 0.00
C GLY A 152 16.56 10.42 -1.47
N GLN A 153 15.96 9.41 -2.11
CA GLN A 153 16.15 9.13 -3.52
C GLN A 153 15.55 10.24 -4.39
N LYS A 154 16.25 10.60 -5.47
CA LYS A 154 15.77 11.61 -6.42
C LYS A 154 14.54 11.11 -7.16
N ALA A 155 13.59 12.01 -7.37
CA ALA A 155 12.38 11.74 -8.12
C ALA A 155 11.95 12.95 -8.95
N TYR A 156 11.58 12.72 -10.21
CA TYR A 156 10.84 13.68 -11.01
C TYR A 156 9.37 13.66 -10.59
N LYS A 157 8.76 14.85 -10.48
CA LYS A 157 7.32 14.97 -10.20
C LYS A 157 6.72 16.09 -11.02
N ASP A 158 5.60 15.84 -11.68
CA ASP A 158 4.79 16.86 -12.34
C ASP A 158 3.29 16.53 -12.22
N GLN A 159 2.46 17.53 -12.43
CA GLN A 159 1.00 17.39 -12.36
C GLN A 159 0.28 18.34 -13.31
N ASP A 160 -0.90 17.94 -13.78
CA ASP A 160 -1.80 18.79 -14.54
C ASP A 160 -3.27 18.42 -14.31
N LYS A 161 -4.21 19.27 -14.72
CA LYS A 161 -5.66 18.97 -14.74
C LYS A 161 -6.04 18.05 -15.91
N ASP A 162 -5.17 17.91 -16.85
CA ASP A 162 -5.37 17.23 -18.13
C ASP A 162 -4.20 16.28 -18.36
N LEU A 163 -4.50 15.00 -18.61
CA LEU A 163 -3.49 13.97 -18.83
C LEU A 163 -2.66 14.25 -20.08
N ASP A 164 -3.29 14.68 -21.18
CA ASP A 164 -2.61 15.00 -22.42
C ASP A 164 -1.58 16.13 -22.24
N LYS A 165 -1.98 17.18 -21.48
CA LYS A 165 -1.04 18.28 -21.17
C LYS A 165 0.12 17.81 -20.30
N LEU A 166 -0.15 16.98 -19.28
CA LEU A 166 0.89 16.40 -18.45
C LEU A 166 1.90 15.62 -19.28
N MET A 167 1.41 14.73 -20.15
CA MET A 167 2.26 13.87 -20.97
C MET A 167 3.01 14.66 -22.05
N LYS A 168 2.40 15.71 -22.63
CA LYS A 168 3.07 16.66 -23.54
C LYS A 168 4.20 17.43 -22.86
N LYS A 169 4.08 17.77 -21.58
CA LYS A 169 5.19 18.39 -20.83
C LYS A 169 6.38 17.42 -20.74
N ILE A 170 6.14 16.15 -20.39
CA ILE A 170 7.17 15.12 -20.31
C ILE A 170 7.85 14.94 -21.67
N TYR A 171 7.07 14.78 -22.75
CA TYR A 171 7.59 14.73 -24.12
C TYR A 171 8.45 15.94 -24.45
N GLY A 172 7.96 17.16 -24.12
CA GLY A 172 8.69 18.39 -24.35
C GLY A 172 10.03 18.47 -23.59
N VAL A 173 10.15 17.85 -22.42
CA VAL A 173 11.43 17.75 -21.70
C VAL A 173 12.38 16.81 -22.44
N THR A 174 11.92 15.63 -22.90
CA THR A 174 12.76 14.66 -23.61
C THR A 174 13.30 15.23 -24.92
N VAL A 175 12.47 16.00 -25.66
CA VAL A 175 12.89 16.65 -26.90
C VAL A 175 13.88 17.79 -26.66
N ARG A 176 13.60 18.67 -25.68
CA ARG A 176 14.49 19.82 -25.40
C ARG A 176 15.87 19.42 -24.89
N LYS A 177 15.97 18.28 -24.17
CA LYS A 177 17.21 17.74 -23.64
C LYS A 177 17.86 16.70 -24.54
N ASP A 178 17.32 16.49 -25.74
CA ASP A 178 17.81 15.56 -26.75
C ASP A 178 18.02 14.13 -26.21
N TYR A 179 17.01 13.61 -25.52
CA TYR A 179 17.07 12.25 -24.95
C TYR A 179 17.11 11.21 -26.06
N VAL A 180 18.12 10.33 -25.99
CA VAL A 180 18.28 9.24 -26.95
C VAL A 180 17.21 8.16 -26.69
N LYS A 181 16.39 7.90 -27.69
CA LYS A 181 15.36 6.85 -27.66
C LYS A 181 15.93 5.55 -28.24
N THR A 182 15.93 4.48 -27.45
CA THR A 182 16.31 3.13 -27.88
C THR A 182 15.24 2.07 -27.59
N ASN A 183 14.16 2.42 -26.89
CA ASN A 183 13.03 1.55 -26.65
C ASN A 183 12.18 1.44 -27.93
N ASN A 184 12.55 0.51 -28.82
CA ASN A 184 11.90 0.36 -30.12
C ASN A 184 10.83 -0.73 -30.14
N LEU A 185 10.76 -1.57 -29.11
CA LEU A 185 9.86 -2.72 -29.01
C LEU A 185 8.88 -2.56 -27.81
N ILE A 186 8.27 -1.38 -27.69
CA ILE A 186 7.23 -1.17 -26.69
C ILE A 186 5.97 -1.93 -27.15
N ILE A 187 5.42 -2.77 -26.30
CA ILE A 187 4.20 -3.56 -26.58
C ILE A 187 3.01 -2.64 -26.90
N ASP A 188 2.08 -3.10 -27.74
CA ASP A 188 0.93 -2.29 -28.15
C ASP A 188 -0.12 -2.17 -27.04
N ASN A 189 -0.37 -3.23 -26.30
CA ASN A 189 -1.34 -3.25 -25.22
C ASN A 189 -0.62 -3.31 -23.85
N PRO A 190 -1.13 -2.63 -22.82
CA PRO A 190 -0.53 -2.69 -21.50
C PRO A 190 -0.56 -4.12 -20.94
N GLU A 191 0.56 -4.60 -20.41
CA GLU A 191 0.63 -5.82 -19.62
C GLU A 191 0.24 -5.50 -18.18
N TYR A 192 -0.62 -6.31 -17.59
CA TYR A 192 -0.95 -6.23 -16.16
C TYR A 192 -0.26 -7.38 -15.44
N LEU A 193 0.49 -7.07 -14.39
CA LEU A 193 1.10 -8.14 -13.59
C LEU A 193 0.00 -8.99 -12.95
N PRO A 194 0.11 -10.31 -13.08
CA PRO A 194 -0.81 -11.22 -12.41
C PRO A 194 -0.68 -11.07 -10.90
N ALA A 195 -1.69 -11.53 -10.18
CA ALA A 195 -1.63 -11.59 -8.73
C ALA A 195 -0.43 -12.42 -8.28
N ILE A 196 0.27 -11.88 -7.31
CA ILE A 196 1.38 -12.55 -6.68
C ILE A 196 0.85 -13.14 -5.38
N GLY A 197 0.88 -14.47 -5.26
CA GLY A 197 0.56 -15.12 -3.99
C GLY A 197 1.57 -14.70 -2.92
N ILE A 198 1.11 -14.01 -1.89
CA ILE A 198 1.98 -13.56 -0.78
C ILE A 198 2.15 -14.62 0.29
N ILE A 199 1.21 -15.56 0.35
CA ILE A 199 1.27 -16.70 1.26
C ILE A 199 1.95 -17.87 0.54
N LYS A 200 3.16 -18.18 0.96
CA LYS A 200 3.95 -19.30 0.41
C LYS A 200 3.67 -20.63 1.11
N GLY A 201 3.24 -20.56 2.37
CA GLY A 201 3.04 -21.73 3.22
C GLY A 201 1.60 -22.25 3.25
N ARG A 202 1.38 -23.20 4.17
CA ARG A 202 0.07 -23.80 4.38
C ARG A 202 -0.94 -22.81 4.96
N ARG A 203 -2.11 -22.71 4.36
CA ARG A 203 -3.23 -21.90 4.85
C ARG A 203 -4.18 -22.73 5.68
N ASN A 204 -4.47 -22.24 6.88
CA ASN A 204 -5.41 -22.83 7.80
C ASN A 204 -6.58 -21.87 8.01
N GLN A 205 -7.81 -22.37 7.92
CA GLN A 205 -9.00 -21.59 8.23
C GLN A 205 -9.25 -21.50 9.73
N SER A 206 -8.74 -22.45 10.52
CA SER A 206 -8.83 -22.43 11.98
C SER A 206 -7.71 -21.59 12.59
N PHE A 207 -7.93 -21.07 13.80
CA PHE A 207 -6.87 -20.40 14.59
C PHE A 207 -6.07 -21.41 15.42
N PRO A 208 -4.77 -21.14 15.71
CA PRO A 208 -3.93 -22.02 16.53
C PRO A 208 -4.36 -21.95 18.00
N VAL A 209 -4.64 -23.10 18.58
CA VAL A 209 -5.06 -23.22 19.99
C VAL A 209 -3.95 -22.80 20.94
N ASP A 210 -2.71 -22.94 20.52
CA ASP A 210 -1.51 -22.59 21.30
C ASP A 210 -1.45 -21.09 21.66
N LEU A 211 -2.21 -20.23 20.95
CA LEU A 211 -2.38 -18.81 21.32
C LEU A 211 -2.96 -18.60 22.73
N ARG A 212 -3.53 -19.64 23.35
CA ARG A 212 -3.98 -19.57 24.75
C ARG A 212 -2.81 -19.51 25.75
N VAL A 213 -1.67 -20.01 25.37
CA VAL A 213 -0.46 -20.08 26.19
C VAL A 213 0.68 -19.25 25.62
N ASP A 214 0.80 -19.22 24.29
CA ASP A 214 1.87 -18.53 23.59
C ASP A 214 1.55 -17.05 23.39
N LYS A 215 2.62 -16.26 23.32
CA LYS A 215 2.52 -14.81 23.13
C LYS A 215 2.35 -14.47 21.64
N LEU A 216 1.36 -13.64 21.34
CA LEU A 216 1.13 -13.07 20.01
C LEU A 216 1.95 -11.79 19.83
N ALA A 217 2.81 -11.74 18.82
CA ALA A 217 3.47 -10.50 18.39
C ALA A 217 2.49 -9.65 17.58
N VAL A 218 2.27 -8.41 18.01
CA VAL A 218 1.39 -7.46 17.35
C VAL A 218 2.23 -6.28 16.84
N PRO A 219 2.55 -6.20 15.55
CA PRO A 219 3.34 -5.10 15.01
C PRO A 219 2.64 -3.76 15.16
N LYS A 220 3.38 -2.78 15.66
CA LYS A 220 2.96 -1.38 15.68
C LYS A 220 2.90 -0.81 14.26
N PHE A 221 2.23 0.32 14.11
CA PHE A 221 2.38 1.16 12.95
C PHE A 221 3.75 1.84 12.99
N GLU A 222 4.39 1.95 11.82
CA GLU A 222 5.75 2.49 11.69
C GLU A 222 5.74 4.02 11.60
N GLU A 223 6.62 4.66 12.34
CA GLU A 223 6.87 6.09 12.23
C GLU A 223 7.84 6.38 11.07
N THR A 224 7.58 7.47 10.37
CA THR A 224 8.49 7.95 9.33
C THR A 224 9.69 8.64 9.96
N LYS A 225 10.90 8.11 9.72
CA LYS A 225 12.14 8.73 10.18
C LYS A 225 12.45 10.00 9.37
N ILE A 226 12.72 11.10 10.08
CA ILE A 226 13.19 12.33 9.45
C ILE A 226 14.65 12.10 9.04
N PRO A 227 15.02 12.27 7.74
CA PRO A 227 16.42 12.12 7.31
C PRO A 227 17.36 13.10 8.03
N GLU A 228 18.45 12.59 8.60
CA GLU A 228 19.42 13.38 9.37
C GLU A 228 20.16 14.42 8.52
N ASN A 229 20.42 14.15 7.25
CA ASN A 229 21.24 14.96 6.35
C ASN A 229 20.41 15.84 5.40
N ARG A 230 19.40 16.53 5.88
CA ARG A 230 18.65 17.48 5.04
C ARG A 230 19.37 18.83 4.95
N PRO A 231 19.55 19.37 3.72
CA PRO A 231 20.00 20.76 3.60
C PRO A 231 18.98 21.68 4.26
N GLY A 232 19.43 22.66 5.03
CA GLY A 232 18.58 23.63 5.72
C GLY A 232 17.71 24.41 4.71
N GLY A 233 16.51 24.83 5.12
CA GLY A 233 15.62 25.67 4.32
C GLY A 233 14.15 25.57 4.71
N ILE A 234 13.35 26.53 4.24
CA ILE A 234 11.92 26.67 4.57
C ILE A 234 11.13 25.41 4.13
N LEU A 235 11.45 24.85 2.95
CA LEU A 235 10.79 23.67 2.42
C LEU A 235 11.05 22.42 3.30
N ASN A 236 12.27 22.26 3.79
CA ASN A 236 12.65 21.14 4.65
C ASN A 236 11.99 21.22 6.03
N ASN A 237 11.84 22.41 6.58
CA ASN A 237 11.11 22.64 7.83
C ASN A 237 9.61 22.29 7.68
N ARG A 238 9.02 22.57 6.53
CA ARG A 238 7.63 22.21 6.23
C ARG A 238 7.47 20.68 6.14
N ILE A 239 8.35 19.99 5.42
CA ILE A 239 8.33 18.54 5.30
C ILE A 239 8.54 17.88 6.68
N ALA A 240 9.46 18.40 7.50
CA ALA A 240 9.65 17.88 8.85
C ALA A 240 8.39 18.00 9.71
N LYS A 241 7.70 19.16 9.70
CA LYS A 241 6.42 19.35 10.40
C LYS A 241 5.32 18.40 9.91
N GLU A 242 5.26 18.10 8.61
CA GLU A 242 4.31 17.15 8.07
C GLU A 242 4.61 15.71 8.50
N ILE A 243 5.90 15.34 8.59
CA ILE A 243 6.32 14.04 9.14
C ILE A 243 5.96 13.95 10.61
N GLU A 244 6.24 14.98 11.41
CA GLU A 244 5.87 15.04 12.83
C GLU A 244 4.35 14.90 13.02
N LYS A 245 3.54 15.61 12.21
CA LYS A 245 2.08 15.47 12.23
C LYS A 245 1.64 14.05 11.89
N ALA A 246 2.26 13.44 10.88
CA ALA A 246 1.97 12.04 10.50
C ALA A 246 2.37 11.06 11.61
N ASN A 247 3.53 11.23 12.23
CA ASN A 247 3.98 10.40 13.34
C ASN A 247 3.06 10.53 14.56
N GLY A 248 2.54 11.73 14.85
CA GLY A 248 1.51 11.91 15.87
C GLY A 248 0.18 11.20 15.57
N GLN A 249 -0.13 10.92 14.28
CA GLN A 249 -1.25 10.05 13.91
C GLN A 249 -0.91 8.57 14.12
N VAL A 250 0.32 8.16 13.79
CA VAL A 250 0.84 6.81 14.02
C VAL A 250 0.83 6.47 15.52
N GLU A 251 1.23 7.39 16.37
CA GLU A 251 1.15 7.23 17.83
C GLU A 251 -0.29 6.95 18.30
N ARG A 252 -1.26 7.73 17.80
CA ARG A 252 -2.68 7.50 18.11
C ARG A 252 -3.17 6.16 17.59
N GLN A 253 -2.74 5.73 16.42
CA GLN A 253 -3.08 4.41 15.86
C GLN A 253 -2.49 3.29 16.72
N ASN A 254 -1.26 3.44 17.20
CA ASN A 254 -0.61 2.46 18.07
C ASN A 254 -1.32 2.36 19.44
N PHE A 255 -1.76 3.46 19.99
CA PHE A 255 -2.59 3.48 21.20
C PHE A 255 -3.94 2.78 20.95
N GLU A 256 -4.54 2.99 19.77
CA GLU A 256 -5.81 2.37 19.40
C GLU A 256 -5.67 0.85 19.22
N ILE A 257 -4.55 0.35 18.68
CA ILE A 257 -4.27 -1.10 18.64
C ILE A 257 -4.31 -1.66 20.07
N ASP A 258 -3.57 -1.04 20.99
CA ASP A 258 -3.51 -1.52 22.38
C ASP A 258 -4.90 -1.53 23.02
N ARG A 259 -5.70 -0.47 22.78
CA ARG A 259 -7.09 -0.38 23.24
C ARG A 259 -7.97 -1.51 22.71
N LEU A 260 -7.85 -1.86 21.44
CA LEU A 260 -8.62 -2.95 20.83
C LEU A 260 -8.22 -4.31 21.39
N PHE A 261 -6.96 -4.50 21.77
CA PHE A 261 -6.46 -5.71 22.37
C PHE A 261 -6.81 -5.88 23.85
N GLN A 262 -7.36 -4.86 24.54
CA GLN A 262 -7.76 -4.99 25.96
C GLN A 262 -8.78 -6.12 26.22
N ASN A 263 -9.57 -6.50 25.20
CA ASN A 263 -10.50 -7.62 25.28
C ASN A 263 -9.87 -8.97 24.94
N TYR A 264 -8.62 -9.01 24.47
CA TYR A 264 -7.89 -10.22 24.15
C TYR A 264 -7.37 -10.85 25.46
N LYS A 265 -7.86 -12.01 25.80
CA LYS A 265 -7.68 -12.62 27.13
C LYS A 265 -6.29 -13.26 27.35
N TRP A 266 -5.52 -13.45 26.28
CA TRP A 266 -4.24 -14.14 26.33
C TRP A 266 -3.08 -13.17 26.16
N LYS A 267 -1.85 -13.69 26.12
CA LYS A 267 -0.64 -12.89 26.07
C LYS A 267 -0.45 -12.30 24.67
N TYR A 268 -0.21 -11.01 24.60
CA TYR A 268 0.25 -10.32 23.41
C TYR A 268 1.31 -9.28 23.78
N GLU A 269 2.04 -8.80 22.79
CA GLU A 269 2.97 -7.70 22.96
C GLU A 269 3.04 -6.87 21.68
N LEU A 270 3.01 -5.55 21.85
CA LEU A 270 3.22 -4.61 20.76
C LEU A 270 4.71 -4.58 20.41
N VAL A 271 5.05 -5.03 19.20
CA VAL A 271 6.43 -5.13 18.74
C VAL A 271 6.76 -4.08 17.70
N SER A 272 8.06 -3.79 17.50
CA SER A 272 8.49 -2.92 16.39
C SER A 272 8.08 -3.54 15.04
N PRO A 273 7.58 -2.74 14.09
CA PRO A 273 7.26 -3.22 12.75
C PRO A 273 8.48 -3.74 12.00
N ASP A 274 9.67 -3.21 12.30
CA ASP A 274 10.93 -3.54 11.64
C ASP A 274 11.60 -4.83 12.13
N ILE A 275 11.06 -5.46 13.20
CA ILE A 275 11.67 -6.65 13.78
C ILE A 275 11.50 -7.85 12.85
N GLU A 276 12.60 -8.53 12.55
CA GLU A 276 12.59 -9.72 11.72
C GLU A 276 11.89 -10.91 12.39
N ASP A 277 11.23 -11.75 11.60
CA ASP A 277 10.54 -12.94 12.08
C ASP A 277 11.49 -13.90 12.84
N LYS A 278 12.75 -14.02 12.41
CA LYS A 278 13.76 -14.83 13.10
C LYS A 278 14.11 -14.28 14.49
N GLU A 279 14.13 -12.96 14.64
CA GLU A 279 14.41 -12.31 15.92
C GLU A 279 13.20 -12.46 16.85
N LEU A 280 11.98 -12.27 16.35
CA LEU A 280 10.75 -12.55 17.10
C LEU A 280 10.72 -13.99 17.62
N TYR A 281 11.06 -14.96 16.76
CA TYR A 281 11.12 -16.36 17.17
C TYR A 281 12.14 -16.61 18.30
N ARG A 282 13.33 -16.00 18.19
CA ARG A 282 14.37 -16.08 19.26
C ARG A 282 13.91 -15.45 20.57
N ASN A 283 13.05 -14.43 20.48
CA ASN A 283 12.46 -13.76 21.66
C ASN A 283 11.21 -14.49 22.18
N GLY A 284 10.94 -15.71 21.72
CA GLY A 284 9.89 -16.58 22.20
C GLY A 284 8.49 -16.31 21.64
N PHE A 285 8.38 -15.56 20.54
CA PHE A 285 7.10 -15.41 19.85
C PHE A 285 6.94 -16.54 18.83
N LEU A 286 5.85 -17.29 18.93
CA LEU A 286 5.51 -18.32 17.95
C LEU A 286 4.55 -17.81 16.86
N TYR A 287 3.86 -16.73 17.13
CA TYR A 287 2.81 -16.17 16.26
C TYR A 287 2.95 -14.67 16.11
N LYS A 288 2.68 -14.17 14.90
CA LYS A 288 2.67 -12.75 14.55
C LYS A 288 1.35 -12.39 13.86
N LEU A 289 0.73 -11.32 14.29
CA LEU A 289 -0.42 -10.74 13.61
C LEU A 289 0.06 -9.99 12.37
N ILE A 290 -0.54 -10.28 11.22
CA ILE A 290 -0.22 -9.63 9.96
C ILE A 290 -1.46 -8.91 9.45
N ARG A 291 -1.27 -7.68 9.00
CA ARG A 291 -2.29 -6.91 8.29
C ARG A 291 -2.01 -6.94 6.79
N VAL A 292 -3.06 -7.04 5.99
CA VAL A 292 -3.02 -6.84 4.54
C VAL A 292 -4.11 -5.84 4.17
N SER A 293 -3.79 -4.95 3.22
CA SER A 293 -4.71 -3.89 2.78
C SER A 293 -4.60 -3.68 1.28
N SER A 294 -5.69 -3.90 0.58
CA SER A 294 -5.88 -3.57 -0.84
C SER A 294 -7.38 -3.62 -1.15
N THR A 295 -7.79 -3.68 -2.43
CA THR A 295 -9.20 -3.95 -2.75
C THR A 295 -9.63 -5.33 -2.23
N GLY A 296 -10.90 -5.47 -1.89
CA GLY A 296 -11.43 -6.73 -1.32
C GLY A 296 -11.13 -7.93 -2.20
N LYS A 297 -11.29 -7.79 -3.54
CA LYS A 297 -10.95 -8.83 -4.51
C LYS A 297 -9.47 -9.21 -4.42
N LYS A 298 -8.57 -8.21 -4.35
CA LYS A 298 -7.13 -8.45 -4.30
C LYS A 298 -6.71 -9.08 -2.96
N VAL A 299 -7.30 -8.66 -1.85
CA VAL A 299 -7.03 -9.26 -0.53
C VAL A 299 -7.43 -10.72 -0.51
N LYS A 300 -8.61 -11.09 -1.05
CA LYS A 300 -9.00 -12.51 -1.21
C LYS A 300 -7.99 -13.28 -2.06
N GLU A 301 -7.57 -12.72 -3.19
CA GLU A 301 -6.59 -13.31 -4.08
C GLU A 301 -5.24 -13.55 -3.38
N PHE A 302 -4.70 -12.55 -2.68
CA PHE A 302 -3.47 -12.66 -1.90
C PHE A 302 -3.53 -13.74 -0.83
N LEU A 303 -4.65 -13.84 -0.16
CA LEU A 303 -4.88 -14.83 0.90
C LEU A 303 -5.37 -16.17 0.34
N GLY A 304 -5.62 -16.24 -0.98
CA GLY A 304 -6.04 -17.45 -1.72
C GLY A 304 -7.42 -17.95 -1.32
N TYR A 305 -8.33 -17.06 -1.04
CA TYR A 305 -9.75 -17.39 -1.03
C TYR A 305 -10.21 -17.71 -2.45
N GLU A 306 -11.25 -18.53 -2.57
CA GLU A 306 -11.93 -18.71 -3.85
C GLU A 306 -12.57 -17.39 -4.27
N LEU A 307 -12.35 -17.02 -5.53
CA LEU A 307 -12.95 -15.86 -6.14
C LEU A 307 -14.14 -16.29 -6.99
N ASN A 308 -15.23 -15.55 -6.84
CA ASN A 308 -16.38 -15.65 -7.70
C ASN A 308 -16.53 -14.33 -8.46
N ASP A 309 -16.32 -14.34 -9.76
CA ASP A 309 -16.36 -13.13 -10.60
C ASP A 309 -17.76 -12.51 -10.74
N ILE A 310 -18.80 -13.20 -10.25
CA ILE A 310 -20.19 -12.70 -10.24
C ILE A 310 -20.47 -11.86 -8.99
N GLU A 311 -19.64 -12.00 -7.92
CA GLU A 311 -19.83 -11.23 -6.70
C GLU A 311 -19.48 -9.76 -6.93
N GLU A 312 -20.44 -8.88 -6.65
CA GLU A 312 -20.27 -7.42 -6.67
C GLU A 312 -19.85 -6.89 -5.29
N ASP A 313 -20.29 -7.59 -4.22
CA ASP A 313 -20.01 -7.25 -2.83
C ASP A 313 -19.50 -8.46 -2.04
N TYR A 314 -18.65 -8.22 -1.05
CA TYR A 314 -18.27 -9.18 -0.03
C TYR A 314 -18.98 -8.87 1.28
N ILE A 315 -19.55 -9.91 1.92
CA ILE A 315 -20.29 -9.75 3.16
C ILE A 315 -19.37 -9.94 4.36
N THR A 316 -19.12 -8.86 5.08
CA THR A 316 -18.45 -8.88 6.38
C THR A 316 -19.46 -9.08 7.49
N THR A 317 -19.16 -10.00 8.40
CA THR A 317 -19.98 -10.29 9.57
C THR A 317 -19.43 -9.54 10.78
N ILE A 318 -20.24 -8.62 11.33
CA ILE A 318 -19.88 -7.79 12.49
C ILE A 318 -20.67 -8.29 13.69
N GLN A 319 -19.98 -8.81 14.68
CA GLN A 319 -20.60 -9.16 15.97
C GLN A 319 -20.60 -7.93 16.88
N LYS A 320 -21.79 -7.57 17.41
CA LYS A 320 -21.94 -6.46 18.35
C LYS A 320 -21.78 -6.93 19.80
N PRO A 321 -21.49 -6.02 20.75
CA PRO A 321 -21.36 -6.35 22.17
C PRO A 321 -22.59 -7.00 22.80
N ASP A 322 -23.78 -6.74 22.25
CA ASP A 322 -25.05 -7.33 22.68
C ASP A 322 -25.32 -8.72 22.09
N GLY A 323 -24.34 -9.29 21.38
CA GLY A 323 -24.43 -10.60 20.72
C GLY A 323 -25.19 -10.58 19.39
N SER A 324 -25.73 -9.43 18.96
CA SER A 324 -26.36 -9.32 17.64
C SER A 324 -25.34 -9.31 16.52
N ILE A 325 -25.71 -9.84 15.37
CA ILE A 325 -24.85 -9.91 14.17
C ILE A 325 -25.38 -8.87 13.18
N THR A 326 -24.47 -8.03 12.67
CA THR A 326 -24.73 -7.14 11.55
C THR A 326 -23.95 -7.63 10.35
N LEU A 327 -24.63 -7.75 9.22
CA LEU A 327 -23.99 -8.04 7.94
C LEU A 327 -23.73 -6.70 7.24
N ARG A 328 -22.51 -6.52 6.74
CA ARG A 328 -22.12 -5.35 5.96
C ARG A 328 -21.65 -5.79 4.60
N ALA A 329 -22.32 -5.30 3.56
CA ALA A 329 -21.86 -5.47 2.19
C ALA A 329 -20.78 -4.42 1.87
N ILE A 330 -19.65 -4.85 1.33
CA ILE A 330 -18.55 -3.99 0.91
C ILE A 330 -18.24 -4.34 -0.54
N PRO A 331 -18.23 -3.36 -1.47
CA PRO A 331 -17.95 -3.61 -2.88
C PRO A 331 -16.59 -4.32 -3.06
N VAL A 332 -16.51 -5.26 -3.99
CA VAL A 332 -15.30 -6.08 -4.21
C VAL A 332 -14.06 -5.25 -4.56
N ASN A 333 -14.27 -4.07 -5.18
CA ASN A 333 -13.20 -3.13 -5.53
C ASN A 333 -13.00 -2.01 -4.50
N ALA A 334 -13.70 -2.04 -3.36
CA ALA A 334 -13.43 -1.13 -2.26
C ALA A 334 -12.15 -1.55 -1.53
N PRO A 335 -11.32 -0.57 -1.08
CA PRO A 335 -10.19 -0.86 -0.22
C PRO A 335 -10.67 -1.44 1.11
N VAL A 336 -10.03 -2.51 1.54
CA VAL A 336 -10.30 -3.15 2.82
C VAL A 336 -9.00 -3.51 3.53
N HIS A 337 -9.12 -3.71 4.83
CA HIS A 337 -8.09 -4.30 5.68
C HIS A 337 -8.53 -5.69 6.13
N LYS A 338 -7.59 -6.62 6.18
CA LYS A 338 -7.78 -7.97 6.72
C LYS A 338 -6.60 -8.30 7.60
N PHE A 339 -6.87 -9.00 8.71
CA PHE A 339 -5.83 -9.52 9.57
C PHE A 339 -5.76 -11.04 9.45
N TYR A 340 -4.57 -11.59 9.66
CA TYR A 340 -4.33 -13.02 9.75
C TYR A 340 -3.13 -13.28 10.66
N ILE A 341 -2.97 -14.52 11.12
CA ILE A 341 -1.89 -14.90 12.01
C ILE A 341 -0.87 -15.73 11.23
N LYS A 342 0.40 -15.38 11.34
CA LYS A 342 1.53 -16.11 10.78
C LYS A 342 2.25 -16.88 11.88
N SER A 343 2.56 -18.17 11.64
CA SER A 343 3.45 -18.93 12.49
C SER A 343 4.90 -18.54 12.23
N MET A 344 5.68 -18.27 13.28
CA MET A 344 7.11 -18.01 13.19
C MET A 344 7.93 -19.31 13.14
N ALA A 345 7.37 -20.41 13.65
CA ALA A 345 8.02 -21.70 13.73
C ALA A 345 7.78 -22.59 12.52
N ARG A 346 6.69 -22.35 11.80
CA ARG A 346 6.22 -23.17 10.67
C ARG A 346 5.86 -22.28 9.50
N ASP A 347 5.96 -22.83 8.30
CA ASP A 347 5.48 -22.12 7.10
C ASP A 347 3.94 -22.26 6.99
N GLU A 348 3.24 -21.67 7.94
CA GLU A 348 1.79 -21.73 8.09
C GLU A 348 1.20 -20.35 8.40
N VAL A 349 0.02 -20.09 7.85
CA VAL A 349 -0.80 -18.94 8.18
C VAL A 349 -2.22 -19.37 8.55
N TYR A 350 -2.87 -18.59 9.40
CA TYR A 350 -4.20 -18.81 9.92
C TYR A 350 -5.07 -17.61 9.55
N ILE A 351 -5.93 -17.79 8.56
CA ILE A 351 -6.71 -16.70 7.95
C ILE A 351 -8.12 -16.52 8.56
N GLY A 352 -8.54 -17.47 9.43
CA GLY A 352 -9.91 -17.52 9.97
C GLY A 352 -10.91 -18.14 8.99
N GLU A 353 -12.04 -18.61 9.53
CA GLU A 353 -13.12 -19.25 8.74
C GLU A 353 -14.00 -18.20 8.04
N SER A 354 -14.17 -17.04 8.66
CA SER A 354 -15.06 -15.99 8.19
C SER A 354 -14.30 -14.88 7.46
N TRP A 355 -14.96 -14.30 6.46
CA TRP A 355 -14.51 -13.04 5.88
C TRP A 355 -14.83 -11.90 6.87
N ASP A 356 -13.80 -11.38 7.54
CA ASP A 356 -13.87 -10.36 8.59
C ASP A 356 -13.16 -9.05 8.21
N ALA A 357 -12.82 -8.90 6.90
CA ALA A 357 -12.25 -7.68 6.38
C ALA A 357 -13.22 -6.49 6.48
N ASP A 358 -12.68 -5.30 6.66
CA ASP A 358 -13.49 -4.08 6.70
C ASP A 358 -12.74 -2.90 6.06
N GLU A 359 -13.45 -1.81 5.73
CA GLU A 359 -12.89 -0.61 5.10
C GLU A 359 -11.96 0.17 6.03
N THR A 360 -12.13 0.04 7.34
CA THR A 360 -11.21 0.61 8.33
C THR A 360 -10.38 -0.50 8.99
N TRP A 361 -9.12 -0.22 9.29
CA TRP A 361 -8.27 -1.19 9.96
C TRP A 361 -8.77 -1.49 11.39
N GLN A 362 -9.43 -0.51 12.05
CA GLN A 362 -9.99 -0.68 13.38
C GLN A 362 -11.13 -1.70 13.38
N ASP A 363 -12.07 -1.54 12.46
CA ASP A 363 -13.21 -2.47 12.35
C ASP A 363 -12.73 -3.86 11.91
N ALA A 364 -11.81 -3.93 10.94
CA ALA A 364 -11.20 -5.20 10.53
C ALA A 364 -10.47 -5.90 11.68
N LEU A 365 -9.70 -5.17 12.50
CA LEU A 365 -9.02 -5.74 13.67
C LEU A 365 -10.03 -6.20 14.73
N LYS A 366 -11.06 -5.39 15.00
CA LYS A 366 -12.13 -5.75 15.94
C LYS A 366 -12.85 -7.01 15.49
N ASN A 367 -13.22 -7.12 14.21
CA ASN A 367 -13.86 -8.30 13.64
C ASN A 367 -12.97 -9.53 13.79
N HIS A 368 -11.69 -9.39 13.43
CA HIS A 368 -10.70 -10.48 13.54
C HIS A 368 -10.53 -10.96 14.98
N LEU A 369 -10.35 -10.03 15.93
CA LEU A 369 -10.22 -10.36 17.35
C LEU A 369 -11.48 -11.04 17.91
N THR A 370 -12.66 -10.57 17.49
CA THR A 370 -13.92 -11.20 17.89
C THR A 370 -13.99 -12.66 17.44
N ASN A 371 -13.69 -12.91 16.17
CA ASN A 371 -13.67 -14.27 15.60
C ASN A 371 -12.59 -15.14 16.27
N LEU A 372 -11.41 -14.59 16.53
CA LEU A 372 -10.30 -15.28 17.18
C LEU A 372 -10.66 -15.68 18.61
N ILE A 373 -11.21 -14.74 19.41
CA ILE A 373 -11.59 -14.97 20.80
C ILE A 373 -12.68 -16.04 20.88
N ASP A 374 -13.75 -15.90 20.07
CA ASP A 374 -14.85 -16.84 20.03
C ASP A 374 -14.37 -18.27 19.73
N LYS A 375 -13.49 -18.43 18.74
CA LYS A 375 -12.94 -19.75 18.38
C LYS A 375 -12.02 -20.34 19.45
N LEU A 376 -11.22 -19.51 20.09
CA LEU A 376 -10.33 -19.97 21.16
C LEU A 376 -11.12 -20.30 22.43
N GLU A 377 -12.26 -19.67 22.71
CA GLU A 377 -13.09 -19.98 23.88
C GLU A 377 -13.90 -21.26 23.72
N ARG A 378 -14.39 -21.56 22.50
CA ARG A 378 -15.22 -22.74 22.23
C ARG A 378 -14.43 -24.05 22.17
N ARG A 379 -13.13 -24.01 22.05
CA ARG A 379 -12.23 -25.18 22.03
C ARG A 379 -11.56 -25.38 23.37
#